data_c033b79bb834370da69a648307f881da
#
_entry.id   c033b79bb834370da69a648307f881da
#
_cell.length_a   1.000
_cell.length_b   1.000
_cell.length_c   1.000
_cell.angle_alpha   90.00
_cell.angle_beta   90.00
_cell.angle_gamma   90.00
#
_symmetry.space_group_name_H-M   'P 1'
#
loop_
_entity.id
_entity.type
_entity.pdbx_description
1 polymer ?
#
loop_
_entity_poly.entity_id
_entity_poly.type
_entity_poly.pdbx_seq_one_letter_code
_entity_poly.pdbx_strand_id
1 'polypeptide(L)'
;MLFSVSISLIYFSIAKRFPSFERNERGRDDNTYEWVAEGISREKENLQDIPPEICAHWYRMFQEGKFIVFKDLEEIRESDPLQYENLKRQNIHSLVVVPLYDDGKVIAFYGVDNPPPPSLEYASNMLQIMGHFLVSCIKRRNLMSLLENMSNKDQLTKLGNRFAMEPPQVNECSGASNSHIVKDHSP
;
A
#
# COMPACT_ATOMS: atom_id res chain seq x y z
N MET A 1 0.90 18.08 -10.22
CA MET A 1 2.31 17.85 -9.85
C MET A 1 2.73 18.61 -8.58
N LEU A 2 2.37 19.87 -8.38
CA LEU A 2 2.69 20.67 -7.17
C LEU A 2 1.99 20.17 -5.88
N PHE A 3 0.78 19.64 -5.95
CA PHE A 3 0.06 19.06 -4.81
C PHE A 3 0.71 17.79 -4.24
N SER A 4 1.31 16.98 -5.09
CA SER A 4 2.00 15.75 -4.66
C SER A 4 3.26 16.05 -3.83
N VAL A 5 4.00 17.10 -4.17
CA VAL A 5 5.24 17.49 -3.48
C VAL A 5 4.94 18.09 -2.11
N SER A 6 3.90 18.93 -2.00
CA SER A 6 3.51 19.55 -0.71
C SER A 6 2.98 18.53 0.29
N ILE A 7 2.18 17.57 -0.15
CA ILE A 7 1.70 16.47 0.69
C ILE A 7 2.88 15.61 1.15
N SER A 8 3.81 15.26 0.27
CA SER A 8 5.00 14.49 0.63
C SER A 8 5.86 15.20 1.70
N LEU A 9 6.06 16.52 1.59
CA LEU A 9 6.87 17.28 2.56
C LEU A 9 6.24 17.34 3.97
N ILE A 10 4.92 17.44 4.06
CA ILE A 10 4.19 17.44 5.33
C ILE A 10 4.24 16.03 5.95
N TYR A 11 4.09 14.98 5.14
CA TYR A 11 4.17 13.59 5.60
C TYR A 11 5.58 13.22 6.08
N PHE A 12 6.62 13.66 5.41
CA PHE A 12 8.01 13.43 5.82
C PHE A 12 8.33 13.96 7.22
N SER A 13 7.63 15.00 7.68
CA SER A 13 7.80 15.57 9.01
C SER A 13 6.99 14.86 10.10
N ILE A 14 6.00 14.02 9.74
CA ILE A 14 4.98 13.51 10.67
C ILE A 14 5.20 12.06 11.05
N ALA A 15 5.81 11.23 10.20
CA ALA A 15 5.84 9.81 10.42
C ALA A 15 7.13 9.13 9.98
N LYS A 16 7.40 7.98 10.60
CA LYS A 16 8.52 7.11 10.22
C LYS A 16 8.11 6.04 9.22
N ARG A 17 6.86 5.56 9.26
CA ARG A 17 6.34 4.52 8.40
C ARG A 17 4.83 4.70 8.19
N PHE A 18 4.36 4.39 6.97
CA PHE A 18 2.95 4.38 6.57
C PHE A 18 2.61 3.02 5.97
N PRO A 19 2.13 2.08 6.75
CA PRO A 19 1.62 0.81 6.25
C PRO A 19 0.16 0.93 5.83
N SER A 20 -0.24 0.14 4.82
CA SER A 20 -1.63 -0.07 4.43
C SER A 20 -1.93 -1.55 4.32
N PHE A 21 -3.00 -1.98 4.94
CA PHE A 21 -3.40 -3.38 5.05
C PHE A 21 -4.74 -3.61 4.37
N GLU A 22 -4.81 -4.67 3.59
CA GLU A 22 -6.04 -5.12 2.95
C GLU A 22 -6.32 -6.57 3.34
N ARG A 23 -7.62 -6.89 3.49
CA ARG A 23 -8.04 -8.26 3.80
C ARG A 23 -7.98 -9.12 2.54
N ASN A 24 -7.25 -10.22 2.60
CA ASN A 24 -7.15 -11.18 1.52
C ASN A 24 -8.35 -12.16 1.50
N GLU A 25 -8.41 -13.03 0.48
CA GLU A 25 -9.50 -14.00 0.29
C GLU A 25 -9.62 -15.01 1.44
N ARG A 26 -8.56 -15.21 2.22
CA ARG A 26 -8.53 -16.09 3.40
C ARG A 26 -9.03 -15.39 4.67
N GLY A 27 -9.43 -14.12 4.58
CA GLY A 27 -9.87 -13.32 5.72
C GLY A 27 -8.73 -12.87 6.64
N ARG A 28 -7.49 -12.90 6.13
CA ARG A 28 -6.28 -12.44 6.82
C ARG A 28 -5.83 -11.11 6.24
N ASP A 29 -5.02 -10.36 6.95
CA ASP A 29 -4.60 -9.04 6.54
C ASP A 29 -3.18 -9.07 5.96
N ASP A 30 -3.00 -8.45 4.78
CA ASP A 30 -1.72 -8.30 4.11
C ASP A 30 -1.32 -6.82 4.08
N ASN A 31 -0.08 -6.51 4.42
CA ASN A 31 0.49 -5.20 4.17
C ASN A 31 0.71 -5.04 2.66
N THR A 32 -0.22 -4.41 1.98
CA THR A 32 -0.19 -4.25 0.51
C THR A 32 0.66 -3.09 0.05
N TYR A 33 0.76 -2.05 0.86
CA TYR A 33 1.60 -0.88 0.59
C TYR A 33 2.30 -0.40 1.85
N GLU A 34 3.56 -0.03 1.71
CA GLU A 34 4.35 0.55 2.80
C GLU A 34 5.29 1.63 2.27
N TRP A 35 5.18 2.82 2.86
CA TRP A 35 6.19 3.84 2.74
C TRP A 35 6.99 3.92 4.04
N VAL A 36 8.32 4.12 3.94
CA VAL A 36 9.22 4.27 5.07
C VAL A 36 10.13 5.48 4.88
N ALA A 37 10.43 6.19 5.96
CA ALA A 37 11.43 7.25 5.99
C ALA A 37 12.85 6.67 5.84
N GLU A 38 13.79 7.49 5.48
CA GLU A 38 15.21 7.09 5.40
C GLU A 38 15.69 6.56 6.76
N GLY A 39 16.42 5.43 6.74
CA GLY A 39 16.92 4.76 7.94
C GLY A 39 15.89 3.94 8.72
N ILE A 40 14.65 3.82 8.25
CA ILE A 40 13.60 2.98 8.85
C ILE A 40 13.49 1.65 8.10
N SER A 41 13.48 0.57 8.85
CA SER A 41 13.30 -0.78 8.29
C SER A 41 11.90 -0.97 7.72
N ARG A 42 11.83 -1.64 6.56
CA ARG A 42 10.57 -2.09 5.98
C ARG A 42 10.09 -3.34 6.72
N GLU A 43 8.77 -3.39 6.94
CA GLU A 43 8.11 -4.54 7.55
C GLU A 43 7.10 -5.21 6.60
N LYS A 44 6.93 -4.68 5.40
CA LYS A 44 5.93 -5.18 4.44
C LYS A 44 5.99 -6.69 4.25
N GLU A 45 7.17 -7.24 4.03
CA GLU A 45 7.34 -8.69 3.78
C GLU A 45 7.10 -9.54 5.04
N ASN A 46 7.28 -8.95 6.23
CA ASN A 46 7.05 -9.60 7.52
C ASN A 46 5.58 -9.54 7.97
N LEU A 47 4.80 -8.67 7.33
CA LEU A 47 3.41 -8.37 7.68
C LEU A 47 2.46 -8.87 6.58
N GLN A 48 2.62 -10.13 6.19
CA GLN A 48 1.77 -10.84 5.24
C GLN A 48 1.01 -11.94 5.96
N ASP A 49 -0.20 -12.22 5.50
CA ASP A 49 -1.06 -13.31 6.00
C ASP A 49 -1.31 -13.24 7.51
N ILE A 50 -1.50 -12.02 8.03
CA ILE A 50 -1.67 -11.75 9.46
C ILE A 50 -2.95 -12.42 9.95
N PRO A 51 -2.88 -13.26 10.99
CA PRO A 51 -4.06 -13.92 11.55
C PRO A 51 -5.10 -12.92 12.04
N PRO A 52 -6.42 -13.21 11.87
CA PRO A 52 -7.50 -12.31 12.28
C PRO A 52 -7.46 -11.93 13.75
N GLU A 53 -6.94 -12.80 14.59
CA GLU A 53 -6.86 -12.61 16.04
C GLU A 53 -6.02 -11.40 16.42
N ILE A 54 -4.99 -11.10 15.64
CA ILE A 54 -4.08 -9.96 15.86
C ILE A 54 -4.83 -8.64 15.71
N CYS A 55 -5.67 -8.53 14.68
CA CYS A 55 -6.39 -7.29 14.37
C CYS A 55 -7.85 -7.31 14.87
N ALA A 56 -8.29 -8.36 15.59
CA ALA A 56 -9.69 -8.53 15.98
C ALA A 56 -10.23 -7.36 16.81
N HIS A 57 -9.44 -6.82 17.74
CA HIS A 57 -9.82 -5.67 18.53
C HIS A 57 -10.01 -4.41 17.65
N TRP A 58 -9.12 -4.20 16.69
CA TRP A 58 -9.19 -3.05 15.78
C TRP A 58 -10.45 -3.13 14.90
N TYR A 59 -10.76 -4.29 14.34
CA TYR A 59 -11.96 -4.45 13.52
C TYR A 59 -13.25 -4.18 14.31
N ARG A 60 -13.31 -4.52 15.60
CA ARG A 60 -14.44 -4.15 16.46
C ARG A 60 -14.57 -2.63 16.60
N MET A 61 -13.45 -1.94 16.86
CA MET A 61 -13.42 -0.48 16.92
C MET A 61 -13.85 0.15 15.59
N PHE A 62 -13.36 -0.39 14.47
CA PHE A 62 -13.74 0.08 13.13
C PHE A 62 -15.23 -0.10 12.85
N GLN A 63 -15.85 -1.20 13.26
CA GLN A 63 -17.29 -1.42 13.12
C GLN A 63 -18.12 -0.40 13.91
N GLU A 64 -17.57 0.15 14.99
CA GLU A 64 -18.17 1.23 15.77
C GLU A 64 -17.87 2.63 15.19
N GLY A 65 -17.23 2.71 14.03
CA GLY A 65 -16.83 3.98 13.41
C GLY A 65 -15.65 4.67 14.10
N LYS A 66 -14.94 3.95 14.95
CA LYS A 66 -13.78 4.44 15.68
C LYS A 66 -12.49 4.16 14.91
N PHE A 67 -11.44 4.89 15.23
CA PHE A 67 -10.07 4.67 14.77
C PHE A 67 -9.15 4.38 15.95
N ILE A 68 -7.95 3.88 15.70
CA ILE A 68 -7.00 3.50 16.73
C ILE A 68 -6.00 4.64 16.92
N VAL A 69 -5.76 5.04 18.16
CA VAL A 69 -4.69 5.96 18.54
C VAL A 69 -4.05 5.44 19.82
N PHE A 70 -2.76 5.13 19.74
CA PHE A 70 -1.94 4.87 20.90
C PHE A 70 -0.89 5.99 21.01
N LYS A 71 -0.94 6.75 22.09
CA LYS A 71 0.06 7.78 22.38
C LYS A 71 1.33 7.15 22.93
N ASP A 72 1.16 6.08 23.69
CA ASP A 72 2.21 5.22 24.21
C ASP A 72 1.75 3.76 24.09
N LEU A 73 2.59 2.91 23.51
CA LEU A 73 2.28 1.48 23.34
C LEU A 73 2.05 0.79 24.69
N GLU A 74 2.65 1.27 25.77
CA GLU A 74 2.47 0.70 27.12
C GLU A 74 1.01 0.77 27.60
N GLU A 75 0.17 1.64 27.03
CA GLU A 75 -1.26 1.74 27.36
C GLU A 75 -2.03 0.43 27.09
N ILE A 76 -1.57 -0.40 26.14
CA ILE A 76 -2.27 -1.64 25.78
C ILE A 76 -1.60 -2.91 26.29
N ARG A 77 -0.52 -2.78 27.03
CA ARG A 77 0.29 -3.92 27.50
C ARG A 77 -0.52 -4.99 28.24
N GLU A 78 -1.43 -4.56 29.11
CA GLU A 78 -2.26 -5.46 29.93
C GLU A 78 -3.58 -5.81 29.24
N SER A 79 -4.15 -4.87 28.47
CA SER A 79 -5.48 -5.04 27.85
C SER A 79 -5.43 -5.81 26.54
N ASP A 80 -4.33 -5.73 25.79
CA ASP A 80 -4.10 -6.45 24.51
C ASP A 80 -2.63 -6.87 24.39
N PRO A 81 -2.18 -7.88 25.15
CA PRO A 81 -0.79 -8.31 25.13
C PRO A 81 -0.31 -8.82 23.77
N LEU A 82 -1.21 -9.43 23.00
CA LEU A 82 -0.89 -9.96 21.68
C LEU A 82 -0.53 -8.83 20.71
N GLN A 83 -1.34 -7.78 20.70
CA GLN A 83 -1.09 -6.61 19.87
C GLN A 83 0.12 -5.81 20.37
N TYR A 84 0.29 -5.71 21.69
CA TYR A 84 1.46 -5.09 22.30
C TYR A 84 2.76 -5.73 21.81
N GLU A 85 2.90 -7.05 21.89
CA GLU A 85 4.09 -7.77 21.45
C GLU A 85 4.32 -7.64 19.93
N ASN A 86 3.24 -7.68 19.14
CA ASN A 86 3.33 -7.51 17.69
C ASN A 86 3.85 -6.12 17.31
N LEU A 87 3.35 -5.06 17.92
CA LEU A 87 3.78 -3.68 17.65
C LEU A 87 5.19 -3.39 18.21
N LYS A 88 5.49 -3.90 19.39
CA LYS A 88 6.80 -3.77 20.01
C LYS A 88 7.93 -4.37 19.19
N ARG A 89 7.69 -5.55 18.60
CA ARG A 89 8.62 -6.21 17.68
C ARG A 89 8.98 -5.33 16.48
N GLN A 90 8.04 -4.51 16.03
CA GLN A 90 8.21 -3.58 14.92
C GLN A 90 8.80 -2.23 15.35
N ASN A 91 9.22 -2.09 16.62
CA ASN A 91 9.72 -0.85 17.21
C ASN A 91 8.72 0.32 17.13
N ILE A 92 7.44 0.00 17.29
CA ILE A 92 6.35 0.98 17.37
C ILE A 92 6.15 1.37 18.83
N HIS A 93 6.12 2.67 19.09
CA HIS A 93 5.89 3.23 20.41
C HIS A 93 4.59 4.03 20.46
N SER A 94 4.20 4.59 19.36
CA SER A 94 2.93 5.30 19.16
C SER A 94 2.42 5.05 17.76
N LEU A 95 1.11 5.10 17.55
CA LEU A 95 0.53 4.92 16.22
C LEU A 95 -0.85 5.55 16.10
N VAL A 96 -1.23 5.83 14.87
CA VAL A 96 -2.59 6.15 14.47
C VAL A 96 -2.98 5.23 13.32
N VAL A 97 -4.12 4.54 13.44
CA VAL A 97 -4.66 3.68 12.37
C VAL A 97 -6.11 4.06 12.11
N VAL A 98 -6.45 4.23 10.85
CA VAL A 98 -7.80 4.55 10.40
C VAL A 98 -8.31 3.50 9.43
N PRO A 99 -9.59 3.11 9.53
CA PRO A 99 -10.22 2.20 8.59
C PRO A 99 -10.57 2.90 7.28
N LEU A 100 -10.59 2.11 6.20
CA LEU A 100 -11.11 2.50 4.90
C LEU A 100 -12.42 1.76 4.66
N TYR A 101 -13.49 2.53 4.44
CA TYR A 101 -14.82 1.99 4.24
C TYR A 101 -15.23 2.06 2.76
N ASP A 102 -15.88 0.99 2.29
CA ASP A 102 -16.64 0.96 1.06
C ASP A 102 -18.04 0.40 1.36
N ASP A 103 -19.07 1.15 1.02
CA ASP A 103 -20.47 0.81 1.31
C ASP A 103 -20.70 0.34 2.77
N GLY A 104 -20.09 1.05 3.72
CA GLY A 104 -20.20 0.77 5.16
C GLY A 104 -19.39 -0.45 5.66
N LYS A 105 -18.63 -1.10 4.78
CA LYS A 105 -17.75 -2.22 5.15
C LYS A 105 -16.30 -1.77 5.19
N VAL A 106 -15.54 -2.25 6.17
CA VAL A 106 -14.11 -2.05 6.23
C VAL A 106 -13.45 -2.92 5.16
N ILE A 107 -12.84 -2.29 4.16
CA ILE A 107 -12.12 -2.97 3.06
C ILE A 107 -10.63 -3.00 3.27
N ALA A 108 -10.11 -2.06 4.04
CA ALA A 108 -8.70 -1.90 4.34
C ALA A 108 -8.55 -1.03 5.60
N PHE A 109 -7.36 -0.95 6.13
CA PHE A 109 -6.96 0.06 7.09
C PHE A 109 -5.53 0.51 6.82
N TYR A 110 -5.19 1.69 7.25
CA TYR A 110 -3.84 2.21 7.09
C TYR A 110 -3.50 3.15 8.23
N GLY A 111 -2.23 3.41 8.41
CA GLY A 111 -1.82 4.18 9.56
C GLY A 111 -0.49 4.87 9.41
N VAL A 112 -0.06 5.39 10.53
CA VAL A 112 1.21 6.06 10.71
C VAL A 112 1.85 5.57 12.00
N ASP A 113 3.08 5.09 11.88
CA ASP A 113 3.87 4.60 13.00
C ASP A 113 4.80 5.69 13.52
N ASN A 114 4.87 5.79 14.84
CA ASN A 114 5.72 6.71 15.57
C ASN A 114 5.59 8.17 15.10
N PRO A 115 4.37 8.73 14.96
CA PRO A 115 4.22 10.15 14.70
C PRO A 115 4.75 10.93 15.89
N PRO A 116 5.35 12.11 15.68
CA PRO A 116 5.75 12.99 16.78
C PRO A 116 4.54 13.34 17.67
N PRO A 117 4.69 13.39 19.00
CA PRO A 117 3.57 13.61 19.91
C PRO A 117 2.65 14.80 19.56
N PRO A 118 3.17 15.97 19.13
CA PRO A 118 2.31 17.09 18.73
C PRO A 118 1.46 16.83 17.49
N SER A 119 1.83 15.79 16.69
CA SER A 119 1.21 15.51 15.40
C SER A 119 0.11 14.44 15.48
N LEU A 120 -0.11 13.78 16.61
CA LEU A 120 -1.06 12.68 16.76
C LEU A 120 -2.51 13.07 16.39
N GLU A 121 -2.97 14.22 16.86
CA GLU A 121 -4.31 14.72 16.54
C GLU A 121 -4.44 15.10 15.05
N TYR A 122 -3.41 15.77 14.52
CA TYR A 122 -3.40 16.13 13.09
C TYR A 122 -3.29 14.90 12.20
N ALA A 123 -2.50 13.89 12.61
CA ALA A 123 -2.35 12.66 11.85
C ALA A 123 -3.70 11.95 11.66
N SER A 124 -4.51 11.82 12.71
CA SER A 124 -5.82 11.16 12.62
C SER A 124 -6.76 11.87 11.64
N ASN A 125 -6.86 13.21 11.73
CA ASN A 125 -7.71 14.00 10.85
C ASN A 125 -7.25 13.93 9.38
N MET A 126 -5.94 14.06 9.14
CA MET A 126 -5.37 13.95 7.81
C MET A 126 -5.59 12.58 7.20
N LEU A 127 -5.35 11.52 7.97
CA LEU A 127 -5.59 10.15 7.50
C LEU A 127 -7.07 9.96 7.13
N GLN A 128 -8.01 10.42 7.93
CA GLN A 128 -9.44 10.31 7.58
C GLN A 128 -9.78 11.01 6.26
N ILE A 129 -9.27 12.21 6.02
CA ILE A 129 -9.47 12.93 4.75
C ILE A 129 -8.87 12.16 3.58
N MET A 130 -7.66 11.64 3.73
CA MET A 130 -6.98 10.88 2.69
C MET A 130 -7.62 9.52 2.43
N GLY A 131 -8.32 8.96 3.41
CA GLY A 131 -9.00 7.68 3.27
C GLY A 131 -9.93 7.62 2.06
N HIS A 132 -10.65 8.69 1.76
CA HIS A 132 -11.53 8.75 0.59
C HIS A 132 -10.76 8.61 -0.75
N PHE A 133 -9.58 9.20 -0.85
CA PHE A 133 -8.73 9.04 -2.03
C PHE A 133 -8.19 7.61 -2.15
N LEU A 134 -7.75 7.03 -1.03
CA LEU A 134 -7.23 5.66 -1.01
C LEU A 134 -8.31 4.65 -1.39
N VAL A 135 -9.52 4.77 -0.89
CA VAL A 135 -10.65 3.93 -1.31
C VAL A 135 -10.85 4.00 -2.81
N SER A 136 -10.84 5.20 -3.39
CA SER A 136 -10.97 5.40 -4.84
C SER A 136 -9.82 4.73 -5.61
N CYS A 137 -8.59 4.82 -5.12
CA CYS A 137 -7.42 4.16 -5.71
C CYS A 137 -7.53 2.63 -5.64
N ILE A 138 -7.93 2.07 -4.49
CA ILE A 138 -8.13 0.63 -4.30
C ILE A 138 -9.22 0.12 -5.25
N LYS A 139 -10.37 0.79 -5.32
CA LYS A 139 -11.47 0.42 -6.24
C LYS A 139 -11.00 0.44 -7.69
N ARG A 140 -10.31 1.49 -8.11
CA ARG A 140 -9.77 1.61 -9.46
C ARG A 140 -8.79 0.47 -9.79
N ARG A 141 -7.84 0.17 -8.90
CA ARG A 141 -6.89 -0.93 -9.07
C ARG A 141 -7.62 -2.27 -9.23
N ASN A 142 -8.59 -2.55 -8.35
CA ASN A 142 -9.34 -3.81 -8.37
C ASN A 142 -10.16 -3.94 -9.66
N LEU A 143 -10.76 -2.84 -10.14
CA LEU A 143 -11.49 -2.83 -11.40
C LEU A 143 -10.55 -3.08 -12.59
N MET A 144 -9.38 -2.44 -12.63
CA MET A 144 -8.39 -2.67 -13.69
C MET A 144 -7.93 -4.12 -13.72
N SER A 145 -7.61 -4.71 -12.57
CA SER A 145 -7.22 -6.11 -12.45
C SER A 145 -8.34 -7.07 -12.94
N LEU A 146 -9.60 -6.75 -12.62
CA LEU A 146 -10.76 -7.51 -13.12
C LEU A 146 -10.86 -7.44 -14.64
N LEU A 147 -10.72 -6.26 -15.23
CA LEU A 147 -10.77 -6.06 -16.69
C LEU A 147 -9.63 -6.79 -17.38
N GLU A 148 -8.41 -6.74 -16.85
CA GLU A 148 -7.26 -7.48 -17.38
C GLU A 148 -7.51 -8.98 -17.34
N ASN A 149 -8.01 -9.50 -16.23
CA ASN A 149 -8.37 -10.93 -16.09
C ASN A 149 -9.46 -11.36 -17.08
N MET A 150 -10.46 -10.51 -17.32
CA MET A 150 -11.52 -10.77 -18.29
C MET A 150 -10.99 -10.70 -19.74
N SER A 151 -10.09 -9.77 -20.03
CA SER A 151 -9.47 -9.63 -21.34
C SER A 151 -8.53 -10.80 -21.68
N ASN A 152 -7.83 -11.35 -20.66
CA ASN A 152 -6.83 -12.40 -20.86
C ASN A 152 -7.40 -13.83 -20.87
N LYS A 153 -8.67 -14.01 -20.52
CA LYS A 153 -9.34 -15.32 -20.53
C LYS A 153 -10.40 -15.39 -21.61
N ASP A 154 -10.36 -16.46 -22.40
CA ASP A 154 -11.46 -16.82 -23.28
C ASP A 154 -12.71 -17.14 -22.44
N GLN A 155 -13.82 -16.46 -22.71
CA GLN A 155 -15.04 -16.56 -21.91
C GLN A 155 -15.70 -17.94 -21.99
N LEU A 156 -15.49 -18.67 -23.09
CA LEU A 156 -16.10 -20.00 -23.33
C LEU A 156 -15.24 -21.14 -22.79
N THR A 157 -13.94 -21.08 -23.03
CA THR A 157 -13.02 -22.16 -22.65
C THR A 157 -12.28 -21.94 -21.33
N LYS A 158 -12.31 -20.72 -20.80
CA LYS A 158 -11.51 -20.26 -19.63
C LYS A 158 -10.00 -20.41 -19.82
N LEU A 159 -9.54 -20.67 -21.03
CA LEU A 159 -8.13 -20.68 -21.40
C LEU A 159 -7.63 -19.25 -21.67
N GLY A 160 -6.31 -19.04 -21.56
CA GLY A 160 -5.69 -17.79 -21.96
C GLY A 160 -6.00 -17.47 -23.42
N ASN A 161 -6.37 -16.23 -23.72
CA ASN A 161 -6.59 -15.81 -25.10
C ASN A 161 -5.23 -15.54 -25.79
N ARG A 162 -5.29 -15.27 -27.11
CA ARG A 162 -4.11 -15.03 -27.96
C ARG A 162 -3.21 -13.91 -27.42
N PHE A 163 -3.77 -12.88 -26.77
CA PHE A 163 -3.00 -11.77 -26.20
C PHE A 163 -2.22 -12.16 -24.94
N ALA A 164 -2.68 -13.16 -24.19
CA ALA A 164 -1.95 -13.68 -23.04
C ALA A 164 -0.76 -14.58 -23.42
N MET A 165 -0.69 -15.04 -24.69
CA MET A 165 0.35 -15.93 -25.19
C MET A 165 1.49 -15.22 -25.93
N GLU A 166 1.31 -13.95 -26.33
CA GLU A 166 2.37 -13.19 -27.00
C GLU A 166 3.24 -12.49 -25.96
N PRO A 167 4.54 -12.79 -25.88
CA PRO A 167 5.45 -12.01 -25.06
C PRO A 167 5.52 -10.58 -25.63
N PRO A 168 5.74 -9.55 -24.80
CA PRO A 168 5.87 -8.18 -25.26
C PRO A 168 6.95 -8.09 -26.31
N GLN A 169 6.60 -7.66 -27.52
CA GLN A 169 7.56 -7.40 -28.59
C GLN A 169 8.44 -6.22 -28.16
N VAL A 170 9.69 -6.52 -27.86
CA VAL A 170 10.72 -5.48 -27.68
C VAL A 170 11.00 -4.93 -29.08
N ASN A 171 10.51 -3.74 -29.38
CA ASN A 171 10.91 -3.01 -30.59
C ASN A 171 12.37 -2.61 -30.43
N GLU A 172 13.26 -3.46 -30.93
CA GLU A 172 14.64 -3.05 -31.19
C GLU A 172 14.62 -2.01 -32.31
N CYS A 173 14.84 -0.77 -31.97
CA CYS A 173 15.18 0.27 -32.92
C CYS A 173 16.55 -0.06 -33.52
N SER A 174 16.58 -0.79 -34.60
CA SER A 174 17.76 -0.98 -35.43
C SER A 174 18.11 0.36 -36.10
N GLY A 175 19.01 1.10 -35.48
CA GLY A 175 19.67 2.26 -36.10
C GLY A 175 20.56 1.78 -37.25
N ALA A 176 20.11 1.90 -38.48
CA ALA A 176 20.90 1.69 -39.65
C ALA A 176 21.90 2.86 -39.80
N SER A 177 23.15 2.62 -39.44
CA SER A 177 24.26 3.50 -39.76
C SER A 177 24.72 3.20 -41.19
N ASN A 178 24.32 4.02 -42.15
CA ASN A 178 24.90 4.04 -43.48
C ASN A 178 26.24 4.73 -43.43
N SER A 179 27.33 3.96 -43.42
CA SER A 179 28.67 4.47 -43.72
C SER A 179 28.95 4.33 -45.20
N HIS A 180 28.88 5.42 -45.95
CA HIS A 180 29.43 5.54 -47.31
C HIS A 180 30.95 5.52 -47.26
N ILE A 181 31.53 4.46 -47.77
CA ILE A 181 32.97 4.40 -48.09
C ILE A 181 33.15 4.99 -49.48
N VAL A 182 33.74 6.17 -49.55
CA VAL A 182 34.28 6.75 -50.80
C VAL A 182 35.63 6.12 -51.03
N LYS A 183 35.76 5.39 -52.13
CA LYS A 183 37.09 4.97 -52.66
C LYS A 183 37.60 6.06 -53.57
N ASP A 184 38.68 6.70 -53.16
CA ASP A 184 39.48 7.58 -54.01
C ASP A 184 40.52 6.75 -54.71
N HIS A 185 40.56 6.86 -56.06
CA HIS A 185 41.63 6.34 -56.88
C HIS A 185 42.47 7.50 -57.40
N SER A 186 43.72 7.39 -57.10
CA SER A 186 44.81 8.28 -57.63
C SER A 186 45.13 8.03 -59.11
N PRO A 187 45.87 8.91 -59.73
CA PRO A 187 47.10 8.45 -60.33
C PRO A 187 48.33 8.92 -59.57
#